data_b3c24718c6044206fe54d8403bafc865
#
_entry.id   b3c24718c6044206fe54d8403bafc865
#
_cell.length_a   1.000
_cell.length_b   1.000
_cell.length_c   1.000
_cell.angle_alpha   90.00
_cell.angle_beta   90.00
_cell.angle_gamma   90.00
#
_symmetry.space_group_name_H-M   'P 1'
#
loop_
_entity.id
_entity.type
_entity.pdbx_description
1 polymer ?
#
loop_
_entity_poly.entity_id
_entity_poly.type
_entity_poly.pdbx_seq_one_letter_code
_entity_poly.pdbx_strand_id
1 'polypeptide(L)'
;MAARFSKSKTAAARMGGSRFLLGMLLVLVHVAAYAVVDDADVLNRVRALTRGGATQLALQLIDTHQPAPTERDAWMQWERERFALLRAQHYWAMIGARVVNLPDGLPIDFVRWAKTEAARAELQAGRAEGARRFLRELLWGGEASREAEAEWRQLVIRSYLLDDNVQDASIALQRYRSDFRADTPSWRLLEATILIRAGKPKEAYARIGSIKTHEGRLLALLAALRAEAIPSRTVLARAEQLAEETRNKPVLQQQVWALMAEAAAHAVNPERRMYALERALTLARENPSTERLLVVQADDLWATYDRFAETVGNEKRLLVGQDQAWLKQAESYRRDDAMQARAFYAFLVVHATDTKVRTSAEHRLTDSLIEDGRGEVLRALFTGSRRYPTLAKVPEYTRYRLADLALAGYDIAFAGDLMRGLETPPEGEDQDDWILRRARVLVYAGRFEDALQLLGGMLAKHPKFSDDLAERYLQVIFDLQAAHRHADVIDLLGVLQRQVSNTRLQREIYYWIAESRSALGEYREAAELYLRSATFENPTGGDMWGQTARYHAAETLGKAGLTQDARLVFQALLKHTADAKQRAVIERSIQQLWLIEKKTTTP
;
A
#
# COMPACT_ATOMS: atom_id res chain seq x y z
N MET A 1 -6.13 21.51 9.93
CA MET A 1 -6.77 21.02 8.68
C MET A 1 -8.04 20.19 8.90
N ALA A 2 -8.39 19.89 10.13
CA ALA A 2 -9.62 19.13 10.47
C ALA A 2 -10.95 19.94 10.39
N ALA A 3 -10.90 21.25 10.19
CA ALA A 3 -12.08 22.12 10.22
C ALA A 3 -12.78 22.32 8.85
N ARG A 4 -12.38 21.65 7.78
CA ARG A 4 -12.98 21.76 6.43
C ARG A 4 -13.90 20.60 6.01
N PHE A 5 -14.01 19.54 6.79
CA PHE A 5 -14.89 18.40 6.49
C PHE A 5 -16.33 18.53 7.02
N SER A 6 -16.60 19.53 7.85
CA SER A 6 -17.91 19.68 8.54
C SER A 6 -18.94 20.56 7.81
N LYS A 7 -18.64 21.18 6.66
CA LYS A 7 -19.58 22.08 5.97
C LYS A 7 -20.10 21.61 4.61
N SER A 8 -19.91 20.33 4.25
CA SER A 8 -20.43 19.78 2.97
C SER A 8 -21.69 18.90 3.13
N LYS A 9 -22.35 18.91 4.29
CA LYS A 9 -23.50 18.03 4.60
C LYS A 9 -24.85 18.46 3.99
N THR A 10 -24.95 19.57 3.28
CA THR A 10 -26.26 20.04 2.78
C THR A 10 -26.41 20.21 1.26
N ALA A 11 -25.38 19.88 0.45
CA ALA A 11 -25.48 20.03 -1.01
C ALA A 11 -25.54 18.71 -1.80
N ALA A 12 -25.30 17.55 -1.17
CA ALA A 12 -25.23 16.24 -1.86
C ALA A 12 -26.58 15.53 -2.01
N ALA A 13 -27.63 15.98 -1.34
CA ALA A 13 -28.93 15.29 -1.32
C ALA A 13 -29.85 15.61 -2.53
N ARG A 14 -29.46 16.45 -3.48
CA ARG A 14 -30.33 16.83 -4.63
C ARG A 14 -29.83 16.49 -6.04
N MET A 15 -28.67 15.84 -6.21
CA MET A 15 -28.12 15.55 -7.55
C MET A 15 -27.74 14.07 -7.79
N GLY A 16 -28.25 13.14 -7.00
CA GLY A 16 -27.92 11.69 -7.11
C GLY A 16 -28.64 10.91 -8.21
N GLY A 17 -29.64 11.49 -8.89
CA GLY A 17 -30.48 10.72 -9.83
C GLY A 17 -30.02 10.68 -11.28
N SER A 18 -29.11 11.54 -11.75
CA SER A 18 -28.87 11.70 -13.19
C SER A 18 -27.45 11.36 -13.67
N ARG A 19 -26.48 11.10 -12.80
CA ARG A 19 -25.11 10.80 -13.19
C ARG A 19 -24.75 9.32 -13.24
N PHE A 20 -25.57 8.43 -12.68
CA PHE A 20 -25.35 6.99 -12.71
C PHE A 20 -25.74 6.33 -14.06
N LEU A 21 -26.61 6.97 -14.85
CA LEU A 21 -27.03 6.47 -16.17
C LEU A 21 -26.04 6.80 -17.31
N LEU A 22 -25.07 7.70 -17.09
CA LEU A 22 -24.10 8.07 -18.14
C LEU A 22 -22.82 7.22 -18.12
N GLY A 23 -22.53 6.53 -17.03
CA GLY A 23 -21.35 5.65 -16.90
C GLY A 23 -21.47 4.30 -17.59
N MET A 24 -22.69 3.82 -17.81
CA MET A 24 -22.94 2.48 -18.37
C MET A 24 -23.12 2.46 -19.89
N LEU A 25 -23.21 3.62 -20.55
CA LEU A 25 -23.45 3.70 -22.01
C LEU A 25 -22.17 3.82 -22.86
N LEU A 26 -20.97 3.82 -22.25
CA LEU A 26 -19.70 4.00 -22.97
C LEU A 26 -18.87 2.72 -23.15
N VAL A 27 -19.39 1.56 -22.75
CA VAL A 27 -18.66 0.28 -22.86
C VAL A 27 -19.09 -0.59 -24.05
N LEU A 28 -20.13 -0.23 -24.81
CA LEU A 28 -20.73 -1.12 -25.81
C LEU A 28 -20.72 -0.62 -27.27
N VAL A 29 -19.74 0.19 -27.66
CA VAL A 29 -19.53 0.45 -29.12
C VAL A 29 -18.04 0.40 -29.44
N HIS A 30 -17.42 -0.76 -29.44
CA HIS A 30 -16.20 -1.05 -30.22
C HIS A 30 -16.06 -2.56 -30.45
N VAL A 31 -16.98 -3.12 -31.19
CA VAL A 31 -16.73 -4.38 -31.88
C VAL A 31 -17.03 -4.12 -33.36
N ALA A 32 -16.00 -3.80 -34.11
CA ALA A 32 -15.77 -4.10 -35.51
C ALA A 32 -14.90 -3.02 -36.18
N ALA A 33 -13.60 -3.15 -36.04
CA ALA A 33 -12.62 -2.83 -37.09
C ALA A 33 -11.32 -3.50 -36.65
N TYR A 34 -11.11 -4.75 -36.96
CA TYR A 34 -9.77 -5.31 -37.01
C TYR A 34 -9.05 -4.66 -38.20
N ALA A 35 -8.64 -3.40 -38.01
CA ALA A 35 -7.48 -2.88 -38.70
C ALA A 35 -6.31 -3.67 -38.14
N VAL A 36 -5.45 -4.20 -38.95
CA VAL A 36 -4.13 -4.71 -38.54
C VAL A 36 -3.46 -3.56 -37.82
N VAL A 37 -3.53 -3.60 -36.48
CA VAL A 37 -2.89 -2.58 -35.65
C VAL A 37 -1.40 -2.88 -35.76
N ASP A 38 -0.63 -1.95 -36.30
CA ASP A 38 0.82 -2.07 -36.41
C ASP A 38 1.38 -2.30 -34.99
N ASP A 39 2.12 -3.37 -34.80
CA ASP A 39 2.74 -3.73 -33.52
C ASP A 39 3.56 -2.59 -32.93
N ALA A 40 4.16 -1.76 -33.79
CA ALA A 40 4.90 -0.57 -33.36
C ALA A 40 3.97 0.49 -32.71
N ASP A 41 2.75 0.65 -33.19
CA ASP A 41 1.77 1.57 -32.59
C ASP A 41 1.32 1.10 -31.21
N VAL A 42 1.07 -0.21 -31.06
CA VAL A 42 0.69 -0.78 -29.74
C VAL A 42 1.83 -0.66 -28.72
N LEU A 43 3.08 -0.90 -29.10
CA LEU A 43 4.24 -0.70 -28.22
C LEU A 43 4.39 0.78 -27.82
N ASN A 44 4.14 1.72 -28.73
CA ASN A 44 4.14 3.15 -28.39
C ASN A 44 3.02 3.50 -27.39
N ARG A 45 1.84 2.89 -27.52
CA ARG A 45 0.74 3.03 -26.55
C ARG A 45 1.11 2.45 -25.20
N VAL A 46 1.73 1.26 -25.15
CA VAL A 46 2.26 0.66 -23.90
C VAL A 46 3.23 1.62 -23.21
N ARG A 47 4.18 2.18 -23.95
CA ARG A 47 5.15 3.17 -23.40
C ARG A 47 4.47 4.44 -22.90
N ALA A 48 3.45 4.93 -23.61
CA ALA A 48 2.67 6.09 -23.18
C ALA A 48 1.88 5.81 -21.90
N LEU A 49 1.23 4.67 -21.79
CA LEU A 49 0.50 4.23 -20.60
C LEU A 49 1.44 4.04 -19.39
N THR A 50 2.62 3.46 -19.62
CA THR A 50 3.65 3.30 -18.58
C THR A 50 4.09 4.67 -18.03
N ARG A 51 4.35 5.64 -18.91
CA ARG A 51 4.69 7.01 -18.51
C ARG A 51 3.55 7.72 -17.79
N GLY A 52 2.30 7.41 -18.16
CA GLY A 52 1.09 7.94 -17.53
C GLY A 52 0.71 7.23 -16.21
N GLY A 53 1.46 6.21 -15.77
CA GLY A 53 1.19 5.45 -14.54
C GLY A 53 0.09 4.39 -14.66
N ALA A 54 -0.47 4.15 -15.87
CA ALA A 54 -1.51 3.16 -16.12
C ALA A 54 -0.91 1.75 -16.35
N THR A 55 -0.18 1.25 -15.36
CA THR A 55 0.66 0.05 -15.44
C THR A 55 -0.13 -1.23 -15.74
N GLN A 56 -1.27 -1.42 -15.07
CA GLN A 56 -2.08 -2.62 -15.29
C GLN A 56 -2.64 -2.68 -16.71
N LEU A 57 -3.11 -1.54 -17.22
CA LEU A 57 -3.58 -1.46 -18.60
C LEU A 57 -2.46 -1.70 -19.62
N ALA A 58 -1.24 -1.20 -19.33
CA ALA A 58 -0.07 -1.46 -20.16
C ALA A 58 0.29 -2.97 -20.17
N LEU A 59 0.25 -3.65 -19.02
CA LEU A 59 0.46 -5.10 -18.93
C LEU A 59 -0.61 -5.88 -19.67
N GLN A 60 -1.89 -5.52 -19.54
CA GLN A 60 -2.99 -6.15 -20.28
C GLN A 60 -2.82 -6.00 -21.81
N LEU A 61 -2.38 -4.83 -22.28
CA LEU A 61 -2.08 -4.64 -23.70
C LEU A 61 -0.94 -5.54 -24.15
N ILE A 62 0.12 -5.69 -23.37
CA ILE A 62 1.21 -6.62 -23.68
C ILE A 62 0.68 -8.06 -23.71
N ASP A 63 -0.10 -8.47 -22.71
CA ASP A 63 -0.65 -9.84 -22.63
C ASP A 63 -1.58 -10.18 -23.81
N THR A 64 -2.30 -9.16 -24.32
CA THR A 64 -3.27 -9.35 -25.42
C THR A 64 -2.64 -9.32 -26.81
N HIS A 65 -1.57 -8.53 -27.00
CA HIS A 65 -1.03 -8.23 -28.34
C HIS A 65 0.40 -8.75 -28.55
N GLN A 66 1.07 -9.27 -27.51
CA GLN A 66 2.42 -9.82 -27.68
C GLN A 66 2.43 -10.90 -28.77
N PRO A 67 3.31 -10.82 -29.78
CA PRO A 67 3.46 -11.85 -30.80
C PRO A 67 3.72 -13.25 -30.21
N ALA A 68 3.47 -14.28 -30.99
CA ALA A 68 3.77 -15.64 -30.56
C ALA A 68 5.28 -15.86 -30.40
N PRO A 69 5.74 -16.76 -29.50
CA PRO A 69 7.16 -17.04 -29.32
C PRO A 69 7.88 -17.56 -30.57
N THR A 70 7.14 -18.00 -31.59
CA THR A 70 7.65 -18.34 -32.92
C THR A 70 8.18 -17.16 -33.69
N GLU A 71 7.65 -15.95 -33.42
CA GLU A 71 8.09 -14.66 -33.97
C GLU A 71 9.16 -14.06 -33.02
N ARG A 72 10.31 -14.74 -32.91
CA ARG A 72 11.29 -14.55 -31.85
C ARG A 72 11.70 -13.10 -31.61
N ASP A 73 12.04 -12.37 -32.67
CA ASP A 73 12.57 -11.00 -32.53
C ASP A 73 11.49 -10.03 -32.02
N ALA A 74 10.29 -10.10 -32.59
CA ALA A 74 9.16 -9.31 -32.12
C ALA A 74 8.79 -9.67 -30.67
N TRP A 75 8.66 -10.97 -30.37
CA TRP A 75 8.36 -11.46 -29.02
C TRP A 75 9.39 -10.97 -28.00
N MET A 76 10.69 -11.06 -28.30
CA MET A 76 11.77 -10.58 -27.41
C MET A 76 11.73 -9.08 -27.19
N GLN A 77 11.37 -8.28 -28.21
CA GLN A 77 11.20 -6.85 -28.06
C GLN A 77 10.07 -6.50 -27.08
N TRP A 78 8.92 -7.15 -27.20
CA TRP A 78 7.79 -6.98 -26.29
C TRP A 78 8.14 -7.41 -24.85
N GLU A 79 8.88 -8.50 -24.72
CA GLU A 79 9.32 -8.99 -23.41
C GLU A 79 10.27 -8.00 -22.73
N ARG A 80 11.15 -7.33 -23.48
CA ARG A 80 12.02 -6.28 -22.93
C ARG A 80 11.20 -5.10 -22.38
N GLU A 81 10.14 -4.69 -23.06
CA GLU A 81 9.23 -3.64 -22.58
C GLU A 81 8.47 -4.10 -21.31
N ARG A 82 8.02 -5.36 -21.27
CA ARG A 82 7.42 -5.96 -20.07
C ARG A 82 8.38 -5.88 -18.88
N PHE A 83 9.63 -6.29 -19.05
CA PHE A 83 10.62 -6.23 -17.97
C PHE A 83 10.90 -4.79 -17.54
N ALA A 84 11.00 -3.86 -18.48
CA ALA A 84 11.20 -2.44 -18.16
C ALA A 84 10.04 -1.89 -17.30
N LEU A 85 8.80 -2.25 -17.66
CA LEU A 85 7.58 -1.87 -16.93
C LEU A 85 7.53 -2.50 -15.54
N LEU A 86 7.75 -3.81 -15.41
CA LEU A 86 7.76 -4.53 -14.14
C LEU A 86 8.82 -3.96 -13.19
N ARG A 87 10.01 -3.62 -13.72
CA ARG A 87 11.08 -2.99 -12.97
C ARG A 87 10.71 -1.59 -12.48
N ALA A 88 10.11 -0.76 -13.35
CA ALA A 88 9.68 0.59 -12.99
C ALA A 88 8.63 0.61 -11.86
N GLN A 89 7.84 -0.47 -11.76
CA GLN A 89 6.80 -0.63 -10.75
C GLN A 89 7.23 -1.48 -9.55
N HIS A 90 8.51 -1.86 -9.48
CA HIS A 90 9.04 -2.71 -8.40
C HIS A 90 8.35 -4.10 -8.28
N TYR A 91 7.80 -4.63 -9.38
CA TYR A 91 7.16 -5.95 -9.42
C TYR A 91 8.21 -7.07 -9.57
N TRP A 92 9.16 -7.10 -8.64
CA TRP A 92 10.33 -7.98 -8.67
C TRP A 92 10.00 -9.47 -8.76
N ALA A 93 8.98 -9.93 -8.03
CA ALA A 93 8.56 -11.33 -8.05
C ALA A 93 8.06 -11.77 -9.43
N MET A 94 7.38 -10.88 -10.16
CA MET A 94 6.87 -11.18 -11.50
C MET A 94 8.01 -11.34 -12.52
N ILE A 95 9.10 -10.59 -12.38
CA ILE A 95 10.29 -10.76 -13.24
C ILE A 95 10.88 -12.16 -13.06
N GLY A 96 11.09 -12.58 -11.80
CA GLY A 96 11.62 -13.92 -11.50
C GLY A 96 10.73 -15.05 -12.02
N ALA A 97 9.42 -14.96 -11.79
CA ALA A 97 8.45 -15.94 -12.27
C ALA A 97 8.40 -16.01 -13.81
N ARG A 98 8.52 -14.88 -14.49
CA ARG A 98 8.53 -14.82 -15.96
C ARG A 98 9.76 -15.51 -16.54
N VAL A 99 10.94 -15.33 -15.93
CA VAL A 99 12.19 -15.97 -16.40
C VAL A 99 12.17 -17.49 -16.24
N VAL A 100 11.51 -18.00 -15.20
CA VAL A 100 11.34 -19.46 -15.01
C VAL A 100 10.46 -20.07 -16.10
N ASN A 101 9.53 -19.31 -16.67
CA ASN A 101 8.55 -19.73 -17.67
C ASN A 101 8.85 -19.18 -19.08
N LEU A 102 10.12 -18.90 -19.41
CA LEU A 102 10.50 -18.49 -20.76
C LEU A 102 10.27 -19.63 -21.76
N PRO A 103 9.78 -19.32 -22.99
CA PRO A 103 9.65 -20.30 -24.06
C PRO A 103 10.98 -20.93 -24.44
N ASP A 104 10.93 -22.18 -24.88
CA ASP A 104 12.10 -22.88 -25.41
C ASP A 104 12.57 -22.31 -26.76
N GLY A 105 13.85 -22.47 -27.07
CA GLY A 105 14.45 -22.13 -28.35
C GLY A 105 14.72 -20.63 -28.55
N LEU A 106 14.69 -19.83 -27.49
CA LEU A 106 15.13 -18.44 -27.53
C LEU A 106 16.67 -18.33 -27.69
N PRO A 107 17.19 -17.23 -28.31
CA PRO A 107 18.62 -16.99 -28.38
C PRO A 107 19.27 -16.96 -27.00
N ILE A 108 20.43 -17.57 -26.89
CA ILE A 108 21.14 -17.71 -25.61
C ILE A 108 21.42 -16.34 -24.95
N ASP A 109 21.71 -15.31 -25.76
CA ASP A 109 21.99 -13.97 -25.26
C ASP A 109 20.75 -13.32 -24.64
N PHE A 110 19.56 -13.58 -25.19
CA PHE A 110 18.32 -13.11 -24.59
C PHE A 110 18.03 -13.83 -23.26
N VAL A 111 18.22 -15.14 -23.21
CA VAL A 111 18.04 -15.93 -21.98
C VAL A 111 19.00 -15.46 -20.89
N ARG A 112 20.26 -15.20 -21.26
CA ARG A 112 21.27 -14.66 -20.33
C ARG A 112 20.88 -13.28 -19.81
N TRP A 113 20.43 -12.39 -20.72
CA TRP A 113 19.92 -11.07 -20.34
C TRP A 113 18.75 -11.19 -19.38
N ALA A 114 17.74 -12.02 -19.67
CA ALA A 114 16.56 -12.20 -18.83
C ALA A 114 16.92 -12.75 -17.44
N LYS A 115 17.80 -13.76 -17.37
CA LYS A 115 18.31 -14.31 -16.09
C LYS A 115 19.09 -13.26 -15.29
N THR A 116 19.86 -12.40 -15.97
CA THR A 116 20.58 -11.28 -15.31
C THR A 116 19.59 -10.28 -14.70
N GLU A 117 18.53 -9.92 -15.44
CA GLU A 117 17.47 -9.05 -14.92
C GLU A 117 16.72 -9.71 -13.74
N ALA A 118 16.47 -11.03 -13.80
CA ALA A 118 15.88 -11.75 -12.67
C ALA A 118 16.79 -11.76 -11.45
N ALA A 119 18.09 -11.99 -11.62
CA ALA A 119 19.04 -11.91 -10.51
C ALA A 119 19.08 -10.53 -9.87
N ARG A 120 19.05 -9.45 -10.66
CA ARG A 120 18.94 -8.08 -10.18
C ARG A 120 17.63 -7.83 -9.44
N ALA A 121 16.50 -8.32 -9.98
CA ALA A 121 15.19 -8.22 -9.35
C ALA A 121 15.13 -8.95 -8.01
N GLU A 122 15.69 -10.15 -7.91
CA GLU A 122 15.77 -10.91 -6.66
C GLU A 122 16.58 -10.15 -5.59
N LEU A 123 17.72 -9.54 -5.97
CA LEU A 123 18.49 -8.69 -5.05
C LEU A 123 17.69 -7.48 -4.57
N GLN A 124 16.96 -6.81 -5.47
CA GLN A 124 16.10 -5.68 -5.10
C GLN A 124 14.93 -6.09 -4.19
N ALA A 125 14.45 -7.32 -4.33
CA ALA A 125 13.42 -7.90 -3.48
C ALA A 125 13.94 -8.44 -2.13
N GLY A 126 15.25 -8.35 -1.87
CA GLY A 126 15.85 -8.89 -0.65
C GLY A 126 16.02 -10.42 -0.64
N ARG A 127 15.91 -11.08 -1.78
CA ARG A 127 15.98 -12.54 -1.89
C ARG A 127 17.32 -13.02 -2.45
N ALA A 128 18.33 -13.00 -1.61
CA ALA A 128 19.72 -13.32 -1.99
C ALA A 128 19.89 -14.72 -2.61
N GLU A 129 19.23 -15.75 -2.05
CA GLU A 129 19.32 -17.12 -2.58
C GLU A 129 18.64 -17.25 -3.95
N GLY A 130 17.52 -16.54 -4.17
CA GLY A 130 16.88 -16.46 -5.49
C GLY A 130 17.83 -15.89 -6.54
N ALA A 131 18.53 -14.81 -6.20
CA ALA A 131 19.55 -14.23 -7.07
C ALA A 131 20.68 -15.21 -7.37
N ARG A 132 21.23 -15.88 -6.34
CA ARG A 132 22.31 -16.87 -6.49
C ARG A 132 21.91 -18.05 -7.37
N ARG A 133 20.64 -18.46 -7.36
CA ARG A 133 20.14 -19.52 -8.25
C ARG A 133 20.33 -19.13 -9.72
N PHE A 134 19.83 -17.96 -10.13
CA PHE A 134 20.01 -17.48 -11.50
C PHE A 134 21.48 -17.25 -11.86
N LEU A 135 22.27 -16.71 -10.93
CA LEU A 135 23.70 -16.47 -11.14
C LEU A 135 24.52 -17.76 -11.29
N ARG A 136 24.17 -18.82 -10.56
CA ARG A 136 24.79 -20.17 -10.77
C ARG A 136 24.52 -20.69 -12.18
N GLU A 137 23.27 -20.59 -12.64
CA GLU A 137 22.89 -21.00 -13.99
C GLU A 137 23.64 -20.20 -15.08
N LEU A 138 23.82 -18.88 -14.86
CA LEU A 138 24.58 -18.03 -15.76
C LEU A 138 26.07 -18.36 -15.80
N LEU A 139 26.69 -18.53 -14.64
CA LEU A 139 28.12 -18.78 -14.51
C LEU A 139 28.51 -20.21 -14.96
N TRP A 140 27.60 -21.20 -14.88
CA TRP A 140 27.82 -22.56 -15.31
C TRP A 140 27.27 -22.86 -16.71
N GLY A 141 26.52 -21.93 -17.31
CA GLY A 141 25.85 -22.11 -18.60
C GLY A 141 26.71 -21.98 -19.85
N GLY A 142 28.03 -22.09 -19.74
CA GLY A 142 28.97 -22.04 -20.87
C GLY A 142 29.63 -20.68 -21.08
N GLU A 143 30.38 -20.56 -22.17
CA GLU A 143 31.17 -19.34 -22.47
C GLU A 143 30.33 -18.06 -22.55
N ALA A 144 30.73 -17.08 -21.79
CA ALA A 144 30.14 -15.73 -21.77
C ALA A 144 31.23 -14.68 -22.07
N SER A 145 30.80 -13.47 -22.40
CA SER A 145 31.77 -12.39 -22.51
C SER A 145 32.37 -12.09 -21.13
N ARG A 146 33.62 -11.62 -21.13
CA ARG A 146 34.33 -11.29 -19.89
C ARG A 146 33.60 -10.19 -19.09
N GLU A 147 32.93 -9.31 -19.78
CA GLU A 147 32.13 -8.24 -19.19
C GLU A 147 30.88 -8.78 -18.48
N ALA A 148 30.18 -9.72 -19.13
CA ALA A 148 28.99 -10.36 -18.53
C ALA A 148 29.38 -11.20 -17.31
N GLU A 149 30.46 -11.99 -17.40
CA GLU A 149 30.95 -12.77 -16.26
C GLU A 149 31.36 -11.84 -15.09
N ALA A 150 32.05 -10.74 -15.39
CA ALA A 150 32.43 -9.75 -14.37
C ALA A 150 31.20 -9.18 -13.66
N GLU A 151 30.14 -8.85 -14.40
CA GLU A 151 28.89 -8.37 -13.84
C GLU A 151 28.23 -9.43 -12.92
N TRP A 152 28.09 -10.66 -13.41
CA TRP A 152 27.45 -11.72 -12.63
C TRP A 152 28.20 -12.01 -11.32
N ARG A 153 29.52 -12.00 -11.33
CA ARG A 153 30.34 -12.16 -10.13
C ARG A 153 30.18 -10.99 -9.14
N GLN A 154 30.01 -9.76 -9.64
CA GLN A 154 29.67 -8.62 -8.78
C GLN A 154 28.29 -8.80 -8.12
N LEU A 155 27.28 -9.30 -8.87
CA LEU A 155 25.96 -9.61 -8.32
C LEU A 155 26.03 -10.73 -7.27
N VAL A 156 26.90 -11.75 -7.45
CA VAL A 156 27.16 -12.77 -6.42
C VAL A 156 27.69 -12.14 -5.14
N ILE A 157 28.66 -11.24 -5.24
CA ILE A 157 29.20 -10.53 -4.06
C ILE A 157 28.07 -9.74 -3.34
N ARG A 158 27.25 -9.03 -4.11
CA ARG A 158 26.10 -8.28 -3.55
C ARG A 158 25.09 -9.21 -2.87
N SER A 159 24.86 -10.41 -3.41
CA SER A 159 23.95 -11.37 -2.80
C SER A 159 24.42 -11.85 -1.43
N TYR A 160 25.73 -12.03 -1.24
CA TYR A 160 26.28 -12.35 0.08
C TYR A 160 26.18 -11.17 1.06
N LEU A 161 26.37 -9.94 0.58
CA LEU A 161 26.18 -8.75 1.42
C LEU A 161 24.71 -8.57 1.86
N LEU A 162 23.78 -8.99 1.03
CA LEU A 162 22.36 -8.95 1.34
C LEU A 162 21.96 -9.91 2.47
N ASP A 163 22.61 -11.09 2.53
CA ASP A 163 22.46 -12.06 3.63
C ASP A 163 23.33 -11.74 4.86
N ASP A 164 23.99 -10.57 4.85
CA ASP A 164 24.99 -10.19 5.87
C ASP A 164 26.15 -11.21 6.01
N ASN A 165 26.36 -12.02 4.99
CA ASN A 165 27.45 -13.00 4.93
C ASN A 165 28.74 -12.33 4.43
N VAL A 166 29.35 -11.55 5.31
CA VAL A 166 30.55 -10.75 5.01
C VAL A 166 31.75 -11.64 4.67
N GLN A 167 31.81 -12.85 5.23
CA GLN A 167 32.91 -13.79 4.99
C GLN A 167 32.92 -14.27 3.55
N ASP A 168 31.81 -14.79 3.04
CA ASP A 168 31.70 -15.24 1.65
C ASP A 168 31.79 -14.08 0.66
N ALA A 169 31.23 -12.91 1.01
CA ALA A 169 31.41 -11.68 0.22
C ALA A 169 32.91 -11.33 0.07
N SER A 170 33.69 -11.44 1.16
CA SER A 170 35.14 -11.17 1.14
C SER A 170 35.92 -12.18 0.28
N ILE A 171 35.55 -13.46 0.37
CA ILE A 171 36.16 -14.51 -0.47
C ILE A 171 35.84 -14.28 -1.95
N ALA A 172 34.56 -14.00 -2.26
CA ALA A 172 34.13 -13.72 -3.63
C ALA A 172 34.80 -12.44 -4.18
N LEU A 173 34.99 -11.43 -3.34
CA LEU A 173 35.73 -10.21 -3.66
C LEU A 173 37.19 -10.51 -4.03
N GLN A 174 37.89 -11.32 -3.24
CA GLN A 174 39.30 -11.68 -3.52
C GLN A 174 39.42 -12.42 -4.85
N ARG A 175 38.54 -13.40 -5.12
CA ARG A 175 38.51 -14.11 -6.40
C ARG A 175 38.28 -13.19 -7.57
N TYR A 176 37.26 -12.32 -7.48
CA TYR A 176 36.96 -11.32 -8.51
C TYR A 176 38.17 -10.42 -8.80
N ARG A 177 38.86 -9.95 -7.75
CA ARG A 177 40.04 -9.09 -7.88
C ARG A 177 41.19 -9.79 -8.58
N SER A 178 41.40 -11.09 -8.30
CA SER A 178 42.39 -11.90 -8.98
C SER A 178 42.11 -12.05 -10.48
N ASP A 179 40.84 -12.31 -10.83
CA ASP A 179 40.45 -12.66 -12.20
C ASP A 179 40.30 -11.42 -13.12
N PHE A 180 39.76 -10.30 -12.59
CA PHE A 180 39.38 -9.15 -13.41
C PHE A 180 40.27 -7.91 -13.22
N ARG A 181 41.12 -7.87 -12.20
CA ARG A 181 42.00 -6.70 -11.87
C ARG A 181 41.26 -5.37 -11.86
N ALA A 182 40.00 -5.38 -11.41
CA ALA A 182 39.13 -4.22 -11.48
C ALA A 182 39.59 -3.10 -10.53
N ASP A 183 39.64 -1.88 -11.02
CA ASP A 183 39.94 -0.67 -10.24
C ASP A 183 39.04 0.51 -10.63
N THR A 184 37.79 0.22 -11.00
CA THR A 184 36.79 1.25 -11.29
C THR A 184 36.27 1.88 -9.99
N PRO A 185 35.77 3.13 -10.02
CA PRO A 185 35.15 3.78 -8.84
C PRO A 185 34.05 2.92 -8.20
N SER A 186 33.18 2.31 -9.01
CA SER A 186 32.10 1.42 -8.52
C SER A 186 32.64 0.19 -7.79
N TRP A 187 33.73 -0.37 -8.31
CA TRP A 187 34.43 -1.49 -7.69
C TRP A 187 35.02 -1.09 -6.33
N ARG A 188 35.73 0.03 -6.26
CA ARG A 188 36.31 0.52 -5.00
C ARG A 188 35.24 0.81 -3.94
N LEU A 189 34.07 1.29 -4.35
CA LEU A 189 32.93 1.49 -3.41
C LEU A 189 32.41 0.16 -2.88
N LEU A 190 32.25 -0.86 -3.72
CA LEU A 190 31.85 -2.19 -3.30
C LEU A 190 32.89 -2.81 -2.34
N GLU A 191 34.16 -2.74 -2.69
CA GLU A 191 35.26 -3.22 -1.84
C GLU A 191 35.28 -2.50 -0.47
N ALA A 192 35.13 -1.19 -0.47
CA ALA A 192 35.07 -0.39 0.77
C ALA A 192 33.86 -0.78 1.63
N THR A 193 32.69 -1.01 1.02
CA THR A 193 31.50 -1.47 1.73
C THR A 193 31.76 -2.81 2.45
N ILE A 194 32.39 -3.75 1.77
CA ILE A 194 32.74 -5.06 2.36
C ILE A 194 33.74 -4.88 3.50
N LEU A 195 34.80 -4.08 3.30
CA LEU A 195 35.80 -3.81 4.32
C LEU A 195 35.21 -3.15 5.57
N ILE A 196 34.28 -2.21 5.40
CA ILE A 196 33.57 -1.59 6.53
C ILE A 196 32.76 -2.64 7.30
N ARG A 197 31.99 -3.48 6.59
CA ARG A 197 31.22 -4.56 7.22
C ARG A 197 32.11 -5.63 7.87
N ALA A 198 33.27 -5.89 7.30
CA ALA A 198 34.28 -6.81 7.86
C ALA A 198 35.04 -6.24 9.08
N GLY A 199 34.69 -5.06 9.56
CA GLY A 199 35.39 -4.43 10.69
C GLY A 199 36.79 -3.90 10.36
N LYS A 200 37.06 -3.62 9.07
CA LYS A 200 38.35 -3.10 8.56
C LYS A 200 38.26 -1.67 8.03
N PRO A 201 37.79 -0.70 8.85
CA PRO A 201 37.52 0.66 8.38
C PRO A 201 38.78 1.41 7.92
N LYS A 202 39.97 1.12 8.49
CA LYS A 202 41.25 1.74 8.06
C LYS A 202 41.60 1.36 6.62
N GLU A 203 41.45 0.06 6.27
CA GLU A 203 41.68 -0.42 4.91
C GLU A 203 40.65 0.18 3.95
N ALA A 204 39.38 0.26 4.34
CA ALA A 204 38.32 0.86 3.57
C ALA A 204 38.61 2.34 3.27
N TYR A 205 38.99 3.11 4.27
CA TYR A 205 39.32 4.53 4.12
C TYR A 205 40.48 4.76 3.13
N ALA A 206 41.54 3.97 3.23
CA ALA A 206 42.66 4.00 2.30
C ALA A 206 42.24 3.63 0.86
N ARG A 207 41.29 2.68 0.70
CA ARG A 207 40.87 2.17 -0.62
C ARG A 207 39.92 3.10 -1.35
N ILE A 208 39.05 3.83 -0.65
CA ILE A 208 38.13 4.81 -1.26
C ILE A 208 38.90 5.95 -1.95
N GLY A 209 39.98 6.42 -1.34
CA GLY A 209 40.85 7.44 -1.91
C GLY A 209 40.07 8.71 -2.27
N SER A 210 40.22 9.18 -3.52
CA SER A 210 39.66 10.46 -4.00
C SER A 210 38.32 10.35 -4.72
N ILE A 211 37.49 9.34 -4.44
CA ILE A 211 36.17 9.19 -5.07
C ILE A 211 35.26 10.35 -4.63
N LYS A 212 34.91 11.24 -5.58
CA LYS A 212 34.16 12.47 -5.31
C LYS A 212 32.64 12.32 -5.40
N THR A 213 32.12 11.12 -5.74
CA THR A 213 30.67 10.88 -5.76
C THR A 213 30.08 11.01 -4.34
N HIS A 214 28.79 11.29 -4.25
CA HIS A 214 28.13 11.41 -2.94
C HIS A 214 28.24 10.10 -2.13
N GLU A 215 28.08 8.94 -2.79
CA GLU A 215 28.26 7.61 -2.22
C GLU A 215 29.69 7.39 -1.73
N GLY A 216 30.67 7.81 -2.52
CA GLY A 216 32.08 7.73 -2.15
C GLY A 216 32.40 8.61 -0.93
N ARG A 217 31.85 9.81 -0.88
CA ARG A 217 32.00 10.72 0.28
C ARG A 217 31.32 10.15 1.53
N LEU A 218 30.12 9.58 1.40
CA LEU A 218 29.42 8.90 2.52
C LEU A 218 30.30 7.78 3.09
N LEU A 219 30.76 6.86 2.23
CA LEU A 219 31.61 5.73 2.65
C LEU A 219 32.95 6.18 3.22
N ALA A 220 33.56 7.23 2.67
CA ALA A 220 34.80 7.79 3.18
C ALA A 220 34.63 8.38 4.59
N LEU A 221 33.54 9.13 4.82
CA LEU A 221 33.22 9.68 6.13
C LEU A 221 32.93 8.59 7.16
N LEU A 222 32.18 7.54 6.77
CA LEU A 222 31.88 6.40 7.65
C LEU A 222 33.16 5.62 8.00
N ALA A 223 33.98 5.33 7.00
CA ALA A 223 35.26 4.64 7.22
C ALA A 223 36.20 5.47 8.09
N ALA A 224 36.27 6.79 7.87
CA ALA A 224 37.07 7.71 8.66
C ALA A 224 36.60 7.81 10.11
N LEU A 225 35.27 7.83 10.33
CA LEU A 225 34.68 7.83 11.67
C LEU A 225 35.06 6.56 12.45
N ARG A 226 34.79 5.41 11.85
CA ARG A 226 35.04 4.09 12.47
C ARG A 226 36.54 3.75 12.60
N ALA A 227 37.37 4.33 11.74
CA ALA A 227 38.82 4.23 11.83
C ALA A 227 39.46 5.24 12.81
N GLU A 228 38.65 6.15 13.35
CA GLU A 228 39.11 7.30 14.16
C GLU A 228 40.16 8.17 13.43
N ALA A 229 40.11 8.17 12.08
CA ALA A 229 41.07 8.88 11.23
C ALA A 229 40.89 10.41 11.26
N ILE A 230 39.67 10.87 11.54
CA ILE A 230 39.32 12.28 11.72
C ILE A 230 38.35 12.44 12.89
N PRO A 231 38.36 13.58 13.59
CA PRO A 231 37.49 13.82 14.73
C PRO A 231 36.00 13.69 14.35
N SER A 232 35.21 13.06 15.22
CA SER A 232 33.76 12.85 15.01
C SER A 232 32.98 14.14 14.73
N ARG A 233 33.38 15.27 15.38
CA ARG A 233 32.80 16.59 15.09
C ARG A 233 33.06 17.07 13.67
N THR A 234 34.22 16.74 13.10
CA THR A 234 34.53 17.06 11.69
C THR A 234 33.74 16.18 10.74
N VAL A 235 33.53 14.88 11.06
CA VAL A 235 32.67 14.00 10.30
C VAL A 235 31.24 14.54 10.28
N LEU A 236 30.73 14.96 11.45
CA LEU A 236 29.39 15.52 11.61
C LEU A 236 29.19 16.74 10.71
N ALA A 237 30.10 17.72 10.74
CA ALA A 237 30.01 18.93 9.93
C ALA A 237 30.03 18.62 8.41
N ARG A 238 30.90 17.68 7.97
CA ARG A 238 30.97 17.27 6.57
C ARG A 238 29.75 16.46 6.13
N ALA A 239 29.17 15.66 7.03
CA ALA A 239 27.94 14.92 6.77
C ALA A 239 26.71 15.86 6.69
N GLU A 240 26.67 16.94 7.47
CA GLU A 240 25.66 17.99 7.34
C GLU A 240 25.68 18.64 5.94
N GLN A 241 26.86 18.98 5.45
CA GLN A 241 27.01 19.50 4.10
C GLN A 241 26.53 18.47 3.04
N LEU A 242 26.89 17.20 3.22
CA LEU A 242 26.48 16.13 2.32
C LEU A 242 24.96 15.90 2.34
N ALA A 243 24.31 16.06 3.51
CA ALA A 243 22.85 15.96 3.64
C ALA A 243 22.12 17.03 2.83
N GLU A 244 22.65 18.25 2.80
CA GLU A 244 22.11 19.34 1.98
C GLU A 244 22.24 19.03 0.48
N GLU A 245 23.40 18.54 0.05
CA GLU A 245 23.67 18.20 -1.36
C GLU A 245 22.85 17.00 -1.86
N THR A 246 22.37 16.16 -0.94
CA THR A 246 21.62 14.93 -1.24
C THR A 246 20.10 15.05 -1.05
N ARG A 247 19.55 16.26 -0.85
CA ARG A 247 18.11 16.50 -0.62
C ARG A 247 17.19 15.81 -1.63
N ASN A 248 17.61 15.75 -2.89
CA ASN A 248 16.83 15.13 -3.97
C ASN A 248 17.13 13.63 -4.17
N LYS A 249 17.86 13.00 -3.24
CA LYS A 249 18.26 11.60 -3.28
C LYS A 249 17.87 10.91 -1.96
N PRO A 250 16.60 10.58 -1.74
CA PRO A 250 16.07 10.17 -0.43
C PRO A 250 16.80 8.94 0.14
N VAL A 251 17.15 7.97 -0.71
CA VAL A 251 17.91 6.76 -0.32
C VAL A 251 19.27 7.14 0.28
N LEU A 252 20.02 7.97 -0.41
CA LEU A 252 21.35 8.39 0.03
C LEU A 252 21.26 9.34 1.21
N GLN A 253 20.29 10.26 1.18
CA GLN A 253 20.05 11.21 2.25
C GLN A 253 19.75 10.49 3.58
N GLN A 254 18.94 9.42 3.55
CA GLN A 254 18.69 8.60 4.74
C GLN A 254 19.98 7.99 5.30
N GLN A 255 20.89 7.49 4.45
CA GLN A 255 22.17 6.95 4.89
C GLN A 255 23.11 8.05 5.44
N VAL A 256 23.04 9.27 4.92
CA VAL A 256 23.79 10.42 5.44
C VAL A 256 23.27 10.80 6.83
N TRP A 257 21.95 10.83 7.05
CA TRP A 257 21.38 11.06 8.37
C TRP A 257 21.75 9.95 9.37
N ALA A 258 21.79 8.70 8.92
CA ALA A 258 22.24 7.58 9.75
C ALA A 258 23.74 7.73 10.15
N LEU A 259 24.59 8.14 9.21
CA LEU A 259 25.99 8.49 9.51
C LEU A 259 26.11 9.64 10.53
N MET A 260 25.29 10.68 10.36
CA MET A 260 25.27 11.80 11.32
C MET A 260 24.86 11.35 12.72
N ALA A 261 23.88 10.43 12.83
CA ALA A 261 23.47 9.86 14.11
C ALA A 261 24.61 9.07 14.77
N GLU A 262 25.39 8.28 14.00
CA GLU A 262 26.57 7.57 14.47
C GLU A 262 27.68 8.55 14.89
N ALA A 263 27.99 9.55 14.07
CA ALA A 263 28.99 10.57 14.37
C ALA A 263 28.63 11.41 15.62
N ALA A 264 27.35 11.75 15.79
CA ALA A 264 26.87 12.48 16.95
C ALA A 264 26.95 11.63 18.23
N ALA A 265 26.76 10.30 18.12
CA ALA A 265 26.98 9.38 19.24
C ALA A 265 28.45 9.39 19.70
N HIS A 266 29.40 9.29 18.75
CA HIS A 266 30.83 9.38 19.02
C HIS A 266 31.27 10.77 19.57
N ALA A 267 30.57 11.83 19.15
CA ALA A 267 30.81 13.18 19.65
C ALA A 267 30.15 13.47 21.02
N VAL A 268 29.41 12.49 21.58
CA VAL A 268 28.60 12.62 22.80
C VAL A 268 27.64 13.82 22.72
N ASN A 269 26.97 13.96 21.57
CA ASN A 269 26.01 15.03 21.34
C ASN A 269 24.60 14.42 21.12
N PRO A 270 23.81 14.24 22.20
CA PRO A 270 22.52 13.59 22.13
C PRO A 270 21.49 14.41 21.33
N GLU A 271 21.54 15.74 21.35
CA GLU A 271 20.64 16.62 20.62
C GLU A 271 20.79 16.44 19.09
N ARG A 272 22.03 16.51 18.60
CA ARG A 272 22.32 16.24 17.17
C ARG A 272 21.99 14.81 16.78
N ARG A 273 22.16 13.86 17.69
CA ARG A 273 21.80 12.47 17.48
C ARG A 273 20.29 12.30 17.32
N MET A 274 19.47 12.92 18.21
CA MET A 274 18.00 12.90 18.09
C MET A 274 17.56 13.45 16.74
N TYR A 275 18.07 14.63 16.37
CA TYR A 275 17.75 15.26 15.11
C TYR A 275 18.04 14.37 13.90
N ALA A 276 19.23 13.76 13.88
CA ALA A 276 19.64 12.88 12.79
C ALA A 276 18.81 11.58 12.73
N LEU A 277 18.48 10.97 13.88
CA LEU A 277 17.66 9.78 13.98
C LEU A 277 16.21 10.03 13.50
N GLU A 278 15.59 11.14 13.93
CA GLU A 278 14.26 11.51 13.45
C GLU A 278 14.25 11.68 11.92
N ARG A 279 15.25 12.35 11.35
CA ARG A 279 15.38 12.54 9.89
C ARG A 279 15.59 11.21 9.16
N ALA A 280 16.47 10.36 9.68
CA ALA A 280 16.72 9.04 9.08
C ALA A 280 15.47 8.15 9.10
N LEU A 281 14.71 8.14 10.21
CA LEU A 281 13.47 7.38 10.34
C LEU A 281 12.35 7.93 9.46
N THR A 282 12.26 9.26 9.28
CA THR A 282 11.28 9.87 8.37
C THR A 282 11.43 9.36 6.93
N LEU A 283 12.67 9.15 6.47
CA LEU A 283 12.97 8.68 5.11
C LEU A 283 13.03 7.14 4.99
N ALA A 284 12.90 6.41 6.09
CA ALA A 284 13.12 4.95 6.10
C ALA A 284 12.10 4.18 5.25
N ARG A 285 10.84 4.64 5.20
CA ARG A 285 9.77 4.00 4.43
C ARG A 285 9.89 4.24 2.94
N GLU A 286 10.31 5.42 2.53
CA GLU A 286 10.51 5.76 1.11
C GLU A 286 11.65 4.94 0.48
N ASN A 287 12.43 4.26 1.33
CA ASN A 287 13.61 3.54 0.92
C ASN A 287 13.63 2.11 1.51
N PRO A 288 12.90 1.16 0.94
CA PRO A 288 12.93 -0.23 1.38
C PRO A 288 14.22 -0.97 0.97
N SER A 289 15.26 -0.27 0.49
CA SER A 289 16.50 -0.88 0.04
C SER A 289 17.09 -1.80 1.09
N THR A 290 17.35 -3.03 0.70
CA THR A 290 17.95 -4.09 1.52
C THR A 290 19.49 -3.98 1.60
N GLU A 291 20.11 -3.15 0.74
CA GLU A 291 21.57 -2.93 0.71
C GLU A 291 22.03 -1.80 1.64
N ARG A 292 21.29 -1.49 2.72
CA ARG A 292 21.66 -0.41 3.64
C ARG A 292 22.92 -0.77 4.42
N LEU A 293 23.92 0.10 4.37
CA LEU A 293 25.13 -0.02 5.17
C LEU A 293 24.91 0.42 6.62
N LEU A 294 24.05 1.42 6.79
CA LEU A 294 23.69 1.99 8.08
C LEU A 294 22.18 1.75 8.30
N VAL A 295 21.87 1.03 9.37
CA VAL A 295 20.48 0.76 9.78
C VAL A 295 20.20 1.56 11.04
N VAL A 296 19.15 2.39 11.00
CA VAL A 296 18.63 3.13 12.16
C VAL A 296 17.42 2.39 12.68
N GLN A 297 17.42 2.09 13.98
CA GLN A 297 16.30 1.44 14.65
C GLN A 297 15.54 2.44 15.53
N ALA A 298 14.25 2.20 15.70
CA ALA A 298 13.41 3.00 16.58
C ALA A 298 13.91 2.97 18.05
N ASP A 299 14.48 1.84 18.47
CA ASP A 299 15.07 1.70 19.82
C ASP A 299 16.26 2.64 20.03
N ASP A 300 17.01 2.99 18.98
CA ASP A 300 18.09 3.98 19.06
C ASP A 300 17.54 5.37 19.39
N LEU A 301 16.39 5.72 18.84
CA LEU A 301 15.74 7.00 19.11
C LEU A 301 15.15 7.02 20.53
N TRP A 302 14.45 5.95 20.95
CA TRP A 302 13.99 5.81 22.34
C TRP A 302 15.13 6.00 23.34
N ALA A 303 16.24 5.29 23.17
CA ALA A 303 17.41 5.39 24.04
C ALA A 303 18.08 6.78 24.00
N THR A 304 17.99 7.47 22.86
CA THR A 304 18.59 8.82 22.73
C THR A 304 17.71 9.87 23.38
N TYR A 305 16.39 9.79 23.25
CA TYR A 305 15.45 10.63 23.98
C TYR A 305 15.62 10.48 25.49
N ASP A 306 15.69 9.24 25.95
CA ASP A 306 15.87 8.89 27.36
C ASP A 306 17.15 9.54 27.93
N ARG A 307 18.28 9.29 27.28
CA ARG A 307 19.58 9.87 27.70
C ARG A 307 19.62 11.40 27.68
N PHE A 308 18.98 12.02 26.65
CA PHE A 308 18.91 13.47 26.59
C PHE A 308 18.08 14.01 27.75
N ALA A 309 16.90 13.46 28.00
CA ALA A 309 16.03 13.90 29.09
C ALA A 309 16.69 13.71 30.44
N GLU A 310 17.36 12.56 30.70
CA GLU A 310 18.14 12.34 31.93
C GLU A 310 19.25 13.37 32.11
N THR A 311 20.02 13.68 31.06
CA THR A 311 21.11 14.64 31.12
C THR A 311 20.60 16.03 31.54
N VAL A 312 19.58 16.54 30.84
CA VAL A 312 18.97 17.83 31.12
C VAL A 312 18.21 17.81 32.45
N GLY A 313 17.54 16.70 32.77
CA GLY A 313 16.85 16.51 34.04
C GLY A 313 17.80 16.59 35.24
N ASN A 314 18.97 15.95 35.14
CA ASN A 314 20.02 16.04 36.18
C ASN A 314 20.52 17.47 36.33
N GLU A 315 20.77 18.21 35.25
CA GLU A 315 21.14 19.63 35.30
C GLU A 315 20.06 20.48 35.96
N LYS A 316 18.79 20.19 35.73
CA LYS A 316 17.62 20.86 36.34
C LYS A 316 17.24 20.30 37.70
N ARG A 317 17.98 19.31 38.22
CA ARG A 317 17.74 18.60 39.49
C ARG A 317 16.34 17.96 39.58
N LEU A 318 15.84 17.45 38.46
CA LEU A 318 14.60 16.68 38.44
C LEU A 318 14.85 15.26 38.95
N LEU A 319 14.02 14.76 39.84
CA LEU A 319 14.14 13.41 40.39
C LEU A 319 13.14 12.46 39.68
N VAL A 320 13.55 11.23 39.45
CA VAL A 320 12.66 10.17 38.96
C VAL A 320 11.52 9.99 39.97
N GLY A 321 10.27 9.89 39.49
CA GLY A 321 9.08 9.87 40.32
C GLY A 321 8.44 11.24 40.59
N GLN A 322 9.09 12.34 40.22
CA GLN A 322 8.48 13.67 40.21
C GLN A 322 7.82 13.98 38.88
N ASP A 323 6.92 13.11 38.45
CA ASP A 323 6.36 13.06 37.07
C ASP A 323 5.80 14.42 36.62
N GLN A 324 5.11 15.16 37.49
CA GLN A 324 4.58 16.50 37.21
C GLN A 324 5.68 17.54 36.92
N ALA A 325 6.83 17.45 37.61
CA ALA A 325 7.94 18.37 37.37
C ALA A 325 8.58 18.12 36.00
N TRP A 326 8.73 16.84 35.62
CA TRP A 326 9.19 16.45 34.30
C TRP A 326 8.23 16.89 33.20
N LEU A 327 6.90 16.74 33.42
CA LEU A 327 5.88 17.19 32.46
C LEU A 327 5.92 18.71 32.30
N LYS A 328 6.05 19.47 33.39
CA LYS A 328 6.18 20.93 33.32
C LYS A 328 7.44 21.35 32.54
N GLN A 329 8.55 20.62 32.70
CA GLN A 329 9.76 20.88 31.92
C GLN A 329 9.54 20.58 30.43
N ALA A 330 8.87 19.48 30.09
CA ALA A 330 8.50 19.15 28.70
C ALA A 330 7.65 20.28 28.07
N GLU A 331 6.63 20.77 28.78
CA GLU A 331 5.75 21.85 28.31
C GLU A 331 6.51 23.18 28.12
N SER A 332 7.59 23.43 28.87
CA SER A 332 8.41 24.64 28.69
C SER A 332 9.16 24.65 27.36
N TYR A 333 9.49 23.47 26.81
CA TYR A 333 10.15 23.35 25.49
C TYR A 333 9.15 23.32 24.32
N ARG A 334 7.89 23.00 24.58
CA ARG A 334 6.90 22.70 23.52
C ARG A 334 6.80 23.75 22.41
N ARG A 335 6.94 25.05 22.76
CA ARG A 335 6.80 26.16 21.80
C ARG A 335 8.11 26.47 21.08
N ASP A 336 9.23 26.36 21.76
CA ASP A 336 10.51 26.84 21.30
C ASP A 336 11.36 25.71 20.69
N ASP A 337 11.22 24.50 21.18
CA ASP A 337 11.94 23.32 20.70
C ASP A 337 11.13 22.02 20.89
N ALA A 338 10.28 21.74 19.91
CA ALA A 338 9.40 20.57 19.93
C ALA A 338 10.18 19.24 20.04
N MET A 339 11.40 19.14 19.50
CA MET A 339 12.21 17.93 19.58
C MET A 339 12.70 17.66 21.02
N GLN A 340 13.14 18.70 21.73
CA GLN A 340 13.49 18.55 23.13
C GLN A 340 12.26 18.18 23.97
N ALA A 341 11.10 18.81 23.73
CA ALA A 341 9.84 18.44 24.39
C ALA A 341 9.52 16.97 24.18
N ARG A 342 9.68 16.45 22.95
CA ARG A 342 9.47 15.02 22.63
C ARG A 342 10.36 14.09 23.45
N ALA A 343 11.61 14.46 23.68
CA ALA A 343 12.51 13.66 24.50
C ALA A 343 11.99 13.53 25.94
N PHE A 344 11.49 14.61 26.54
CA PHE A 344 10.88 14.58 27.86
C PHE A 344 9.57 13.80 27.90
N TYR A 345 8.71 13.94 26.88
CA TYR A 345 7.50 13.13 26.79
C TYR A 345 7.84 11.65 26.64
N ALA A 346 8.83 11.30 25.82
CA ALA A 346 9.30 9.93 25.65
C ALA A 346 9.84 9.35 26.97
N PHE A 347 10.61 10.13 27.73
CA PHE A 347 11.07 9.76 29.06
C PHE A 347 9.90 9.46 30.01
N LEU A 348 8.89 10.33 30.05
CA LEU A 348 7.69 10.11 30.87
C LEU A 348 6.88 8.89 30.44
N VAL A 349 6.76 8.60 29.16
CA VAL A 349 6.13 7.37 28.63
C VAL A 349 6.84 6.12 29.18
N VAL A 350 8.15 6.21 29.38
CA VAL A 350 8.97 5.09 29.88
C VAL A 350 8.95 4.99 31.41
N HIS A 351 9.14 6.10 32.13
CA HIS A 351 9.51 6.14 33.54
C HIS A 351 8.41 6.68 34.47
N ALA A 352 7.37 7.34 33.94
CA ALA A 352 6.34 7.91 34.81
C ALA A 352 5.62 6.83 35.62
N THR A 353 5.49 7.08 36.92
CA THR A 353 4.77 6.24 37.88
C THR A 353 3.28 6.59 37.91
N ASP A 354 2.93 7.86 37.70
CA ASP A 354 1.56 8.34 37.58
C ASP A 354 1.01 8.00 36.17
N THR A 355 0.00 7.14 36.14
CA THR A 355 -0.65 6.72 34.88
C THR A 355 -1.25 7.89 34.10
N LYS A 356 -1.79 8.93 34.77
CA LYS A 356 -2.35 10.10 34.10
C LYS A 356 -1.27 10.91 33.39
N VAL A 357 -0.13 11.10 34.06
CA VAL A 357 1.01 11.79 33.46
C VAL A 357 1.57 11.01 32.29
N ARG A 358 1.70 9.69 32.43
CA ARG A 358 2.17 8.81 31.35
C ARG A 358 1.27 8.90 30.13
N THR A 359 -0.05 8.79 30.31
CA THR A 359 -1.02 8.91 29.22
C THR A 359 -0.99 10.29 28.57
N SER A 360 -0.89 11.36 29.39
CA SER A 360 -0.75 12.72 28.86
C SER A 360 0.53 12.89 28.02
N ALA A 361 1.66 12.38 28.52
CA ALA A 361 2.94 12.44 27.83
C ALA A 361 2.89 11.68 26.48
N GLU A 362 2.22 10.54 26.45
CA GLU A 362 2.03 9.75 25.26
C GLU A 362 1.18 10.48 24.20
N HIS A 363 0.05 11.09 24.58
CA HIS A 363 -0.73 11.93 23.70
C HIS A 363 0.10 13.08 23.14
N ARG A 364 0.85 13.79 24.01
CA ARG A 364 1.73 14.90 23.62
C ARG A 364 2.85 14.48 22.67
N LEU A 365 3.49 13.33 22.91
CA LEU A 365 4.52 12.79 22.03
C LEU A 365 3.92 12.48 20.65
N THR A 366 2.77 11.81 20.64
CA THR A 366 2.05 11.45 19.41
C THR A 366 1.67 12.69 18.60
N ASP A 367 1.01 13.67 19.23
CA ASP A 367 0.57 14.89 18.56
C ASP A 367 1.74 15.74 18.08
N SER A 368 2.80 15.89 18.87
CA SER A 368 3.99 16.65 18.48
C SER A 368 4.67 16.06 17.23
N LEU A 369 4.76 14.73 17.13
CA LEU A 369 5.31 14.08 15.94
C LEU A 369 4.43 14.28 14.70
N ILE A 370 3.10 14.30 14.87
CA ILE A 370 2.15 14.53 13.77
C ILE A 370 2.18 16.01 13.32
N GLU A 371 2.16 16.94 14.28
CA GLU A 371 2.21 18.39 14.02
C GLU A 371 3.47 18.79 13.24
N ASP A 372 4.60 18.15 13.54
CA ASP A 372 5.87 18.36 12.85
C ASP A 372 6.02 17.56 11.53
N GLY A 373 4.97 16.85 11.09
CA GLY A 373 5.02 16.01 9.89
C GLY A 373 5.94 14.79 10.02
N ARG A 374 6.16 14.30 11.25
CA ARG A 374 6.99 13.13 11.58
C ARG A 374 6.18 11.84 11.76
N GLY A 375 5.12 11.65 10.98
CA GLY A 375 4.26 10.47 11.06
C GLY A 375 5.03 9.14 10.90
N GLU A 376 6.06 9.09 10.06
CA GLU A 376 6.90 7.89 9.90
C GLU A 376 7.78 7.61 11.13
N VAL A 377 8.21 8.64 11.86
CA VAL A 377 8.90 8.47 13.16
C VAL A 377 7.93 7.91 14.18
N LEU A 378 6.70 8.44 14.25
CA LEU A 378 5.65 7.91 15.12
C LEU A 378 5.39 6.43 14.83
N ARG A 379 5.22 6.08 13.56
CA ARG A 379 5.07 4.70 13.11
C ARG A 379 6.24 3.84 13.58
N ALA A 380 7.48 4.26 13.33
CA ALA A 380 8.68 3.52 13.73
C ALA A 380 8.74 3.30 15.24
N LEU A 381 8.50 4.33 16.05
CA LEU A 381 8.56 4.24 17.52
C LEU A 381 7.52 3.26 18.09
N PHE A 382 6.30 3.26 17.56
CA PHE A 382 5.19 2.48 18.13
C PHE A 382 4.92 1.15 17.43
N THR A 383 5.48 0.90 16.25
CA THR A 383 5.26 -0.37 15.53
C THR A 383 6.55 -1.07 15.09
N GLY A 384 7.70 -0.43 15.26
CA GLY A 384 9.02 -0.96 14.87
C GLY A 384 10.02 -1.06 16.01
N SER A 385 9.61 -0.85 17.27
CA SER A 385 10.47 -0.93 18.44
C SER A 385 10.19 -2.16 19.30
N ARG A 386 11.17 -2.58 20.08
CA ARG A 386 11.03 -3.67 21.06
C ARG A 386 10.05 -3.33 22.18
N ARG A 387 9.81 -2.04 22.41
CA ARG A 387 8.85 -1.56 23.44
C ARG A 387 7.43 -1.96 23.09
N TYR A 388 7.07 -1.91 21.82
CA TYR A 388 5.73 -2.25 21.32
C TYR A 388 5.84 -3.41 20.30
N PRO A 389 6.02 -4.65 20.79
CA PRO A 389 6.28 -5.80 19.92
C PRO A 389 5.06 -6.23 19.09
N THR A 390 3.86 -5.77 19.45
CA THR A 390 2.62 -6.03 18.71
C THR A 390 1.75 -4.78 18.71
N LEU A 391 0.88 -4.63 17.69
CA LEU A 391 -0.05 -3.51 17.61
C LEU A 391 -1.02 -3.42 18.80
N ALA A 392 -1.37 -4.55 19.41
CA ALA A 392 -2.21 -4.58 20.60
C ALA A 392 -1.55 -3.95 21.85
N LYS A 393 -0.23 -3.81 21.87
CA LYS A 393 0.51 -3.14 22.94
C LYS A 393 0.64 -1.64 22.72
N VAL A 394 0.37 -1.17 21.51
CA VAL A 394 0.37 0.26 21.21
C VAL A 394 -0.86 0.89 21.85
N PRO A 395 -0.70 2.00 22.58
CA PRO A 395 -1.82 2.69 23.20
C PRO A 395 -2.91 3.10 22.21
N GLU A 396 -4.18 3.05 22.65
CA GLU A 396 -5.33 3.27 21.78
C GLU A 396 -5.29 4.63 21.08
N TYR A 397 -4.99 5.69 21.81
CA TYR A 397 -4.88 7.03 21.23
C TYR A 397 -3.87 7.08 20.07
N THR A 398 -2.67 6.55 20.29
CA THR A 398 -1.63 6.49 19.26
C THR A 398 -2.07 5.62 18.07
N ARG A 399 -2.79 4.50 18.32
CA ARG A 399 -3.34 3.66 17.25
C ARG A 399 -4.38 4.40 16.40
N TYR A 400 -5.27 5.19 17.00
CA TYR A 400 -6.22 6.03 16.26
C TYR A 400 -5.48 7.02 15.35
N ARG A 401 -4.49 7.71 15.89
CA ARG A 401 -3.71 8.70 15.14
C ARG A 401 -2.90 8.06 14.01
N LEU A 402 -2.30 6.88 14.25
CA LEU A 402 -1.61 6.11 13.22
C LEU A 402 -2.57 5.58 12.13
N ALA A 403 -3.78 5.15 12.52
CA ALA A 403 -4.80 4.73 11.55
C ALA A 403 -5.24 5.90 10.65
N ASP A 404 -5.46 7.09 11.21
CA ASP A 404 -5.77 8.29 10.44
C ASP A 404 -4.64 8.66 9.46
N LEU A 405 -3.38 8.57 9.89
CA LEU A 405 -2.21 8.78 9.03
C LEU A 405 -2.12 7.73 7.91
N ALA A 406 -2.37 6.46 8.24
CA ALA A 406 -2.35 5.38 7.27
C ALA A 406 -3.45 5.57 6.21
N LEU A 407 -4.67 5.94 6.61
CA LEU A 407 -5.77 6.25 5.70
C LEU A 407 -5.45 7.46 4.81
N ALA A 408 -4.87 8.52 5.37
CA ALA A 408 -4.44 9.69 4.61
C ALA A 408 -3.35 9.37 3.59
N GLY A 409 -2.50 8.37 3.89
CA GLY A 409 -1.44 7.86 3.02
C GLY A 409 -1.86 6.69 2.10
N TYR A 410 -3.16 6.35 2.06
CA TYR A 410 -3.69 5.20 1.29
C TYR A 410 -3.11 3.84 1.68
N ASP A 411 -2.52 3.69 2.88
CA ASP A 411 -2.06 2.42 3.44
C ASP A 411 -3.21 1.70 4.17
N ILE A 412 -4.20 1.29 3.38
CA ILE A 412 -5.47 0.74 3.91
C ILE A 412 -5.25 -0.55 4.69
N ALA A 413 -4.33 -1.40 4.23
CA ALA A 413 -4.00 -2.67 4.91
C ALA A 413 -3.49 -2.40 6.33
N PHE A 414 -2.56 -1.47 6.49
CA PHE A 414 -2.01 -1.10 7.79
C PHE A 414 -3.06 -0.41 8.68
N ALA A 415 -3.92 0.45 8.10
CA ALA A 415 -5.04 1.05 8.83
C ALA A 415 -5.98 -0.03 9.40
N GLY A 416 -6.30 -1.04 8.60
CA GLY A 416 -7.10 -2.20 9.02
C GLY A 416 -6.45 -2.97 10.18
N ASP A 417 -5.14 -3.24 10.09
CA ASP A 417 -4.40 -3.90 11.17
C ASP A 417 -4.37 -3.07 12.46
N LEU A 418 -4.24 -1.75 12.37
CA LEU A 418 -4.30 -0.83 13.52
C LEU A 418 -5.69 -0.79 14.17
N MET A 419 -6.76 -0.84 13.37
CA MET A 419 -8.14 -0.77 13.86
C MET A 419 -8.66 -2.09 14.44
N ARG A 420 -7.96 -3.20 14.19
CA ARG A 420 -8.33 -4.49 14.76
C ARG A 420 -8.28 -4.44 16.30
N GLY A 421 -9.38 -4.79 16.97
CA GLY A 421 -9.47 -4.82 18.44
C GLY A 421 -9.50 -3.44 19.12
N LEU A 422 -9.70 -2.34 18.36
CA LEU A 422 -10.02 -1.03 18.92
C LEU A 422 -11.54 -0.92 19.11
N GLU A 423 -12.05 -1.41 20.23
CA GLU A 423 -13.49 -1.47 20.48
C GLU A 423 -14.08 -0.13 20.89
N THR A 424 -13.33 0.65 21.67
CA THR A 424 -13.73 1.99 22.12
C THR A 424 -13.62 2.99 20.99
N PRO A 425 -14.59 3.90 20.76
CA PRO A 425 -14.45 4.97 19.78
C PRO A 425 -13.44 6.03 20.25
N PRO A 426 -12.83 6.78 19.33
CA PRO A 426 -12.10 8.00 19.68
C PRO A 426 -13.01 9.00 20.39
N GLU A 427 -12.41 9.89 21.19
CA GLU A 427 -13.17 10.91 21.92
C GLU A 427 -14.02 11.77 20.95
N GLY A 428 -15.32 11.83 21.23
CA GLY A 428 -16.29 12.59 20.44
C GLY A 428 -16.89 11.86 19.24
N GLU A 429 -16.54 10.59 18.99
CA GLU A 429 -17.15 9.74 17.96
C GLU A 429 -18.20 8.81 18.58
N ASP A 430 -19.34 8.63 17.91
CA ASP A 430 -20.39 7.69 18.33
C ASP A 430 -19.92 6.24 18.15
N GLN A 431 -20.42 5.34 19.04
CA GLN A 431 -20.03 3.93 19.03
C GLN A 431 -20.43 3.21 17.72
N ASP A 432 -21.62 3.47 17.20
CA ASP A 432 -22.11 2.82 16.00
C ASP A 432 -21.42 3.38 14.74
N ASP A 433 -21.14 4.68 14.71
CA ASP A 433 -20.32 5.31 13.67
C ASP A 433 -18.90 4.72 13.65
N TRP A 434 -18.32 4.51 14.82
CA TRP A 434 -17.00 3.89 14.95
C TRP A 434 -16.99 2.44 14.44
N ILE A 435 -18.00 1.63 14.80
CA ILE A 435 -18.12 0.26 14.31
C ILE A 435 -18.23 0.24 12.78
N LEU A 436 -19.07 1.09 12.19
CA LEU A 436 -19.25 1.17 10.74
C LEU A 436 -17.98 1.65 10.03
N ARG A 437 -17.28 2.65 10.58
CA ARG A 437 -16.00 3.14 10.07
C ARG A 437 -14.95 2.02 10.07
N ARG A 438 -14.83 1.27 11.16
CA ARG A 438 -13.92 0.13 11.27
C ARG A 438 -14.27 -0.97 10.27
N ALA A 439 -15.54 -1.36 10.21
CA ALA A 439 -16.00 -2.38 9.28
C ALA A 439 -15.65 -2.00 7.82
N ARG A 440 -15.89 -0.74 7.44
CA ARG A 440 -15.56 -0.23 6.12
C ARG A 440 -14.06 -0.31 5.81
N VAL A 441 -13.20 0.12 6.74
CA VAL A 441 -11.75 0.03 6.58
C VAL A 441 -11.30 -1.42 6.47
N LEU A 442 -11.87 -2.33 7.26
CA LEU A 442 -11.56 -3.77 7.20
C LEU A 442 -11.99 -4.40 5.87
N VAL A 443 -13.13 -4.00 5.29
CA VAL A 443 -13.56 -4.43 3.94
C VAL A 443 -12.52 -4.01 2.91
N TYR A 444 -12.11 -2.74 2.89
CA TYR A 444 -11.10 -2.24 1.96
C TYR A 444 -9.71 -2.84 2.19
N ALA A 445 -9.40 -3.27 3.42
CA ALA A 445 -8.17 -3.98 3.75
C ALA A 445 -8.24 -5.49 3.39
N GLY A 446 -9.37 -5.99 2.87
CA GLY A 446 -9.58 -7.41 2.58
C GLY A 446 -9.75 -8.29 3.83
N ARG A 447 -10.00 -7.69 5.00
CA ARG A 447 -10.22 -8.37 6.29
C ARG A 447 -11.72 -8.67 6.48
N PHE A 448 -12.29 -9.43 5.56
CA PHE A 448 -13.74 -9.62 5.49
C PHE A 448 -14.33 -10.25 6.75
N GLU A 449 -13.69 -11.28 7.31
CA GLU A 449 -14.20 -11.96 8.51
C GLU A 449 -14.30 -11.01 9.72
N ASP A 450 -13.28 -10.17 9.92
CA ASP A 450 -13.29 -9.16 10.98
C ASP A 450 -14.40 -8.12 10.75
N ALA A 451 -14.64 -7.71 9.50
CA ALA A 451 -15.72 -6.79 9.14
C ALA A 451 -17.10 -7.40 9.35
N LEU A 452 -17.30 -8.66 8.93
CA LEU A 452 -18.56 -9.38 9.08
C LEU A 452 -18.90 -9.60 10.57
N GLN A 453 -17.92 -9.89 11.41
CA GLN A 453 -18.11 -10.00 12.85
C GLN A 453 -18.63 -8.68 13.46
N LEU A 454 -18.06 -7.53 13.05
CA LEU A 454 -18.52 -6.22 13.51
C LEU A 454 -19.94 -5.93 13.06
N LEU A 455 -20.24 -6.13 11.77
CA LEU A 455 -21.56 -5.88 11.20
C LEU A 455 -22.64 -6.80 11.79
N GLY A 456 -22.33 -8.09 11.94
CA GLY A 456 -23.22 -9.06 12.57
C GLY A 456 -23.46 -8.76 14.06
N GLY A 457 -22.40 -8.36 14.78
CA GLY A 457 -22.50 -7.92 16.17
C GLY A 457 -23.37 -6.68 16.33
N MET A 458 -23.31 -5.74 15.39
CA MET A 458 -24.17 -4.56 15.38
C MET A 458 -25.64 -4.92 15.16
N LEU A 459 -25.95 -5.84 14.24
CA LEU A 459 -27.31 -6.35 14.04
C LEU A 459 -27.84 -7.06 15.30
N ALA A 460 -27.01 -7.82 15.99
CA ALA A 460 -27.41 -8.50 17.24
C ALA A 460 -27.69 -7.51 18.38
N LYS A 461 -26.95 -6.41 18.46
CA LYS A 461 -27.09 -5.37 19.49
C LYS A 461 -28.33 -4.49 19.30
N HIS A 462 -28.76 -4.27 18.07
CA HIS A 462 -29.88 -3.38 17.73
C HIS A 462 -31.08 -4.17 17.20
N PRO A 463 -32.05 -4.58 18.04
CA PRO A 463 -33.24 -5.31 17.59
C PRO A 463 -34.14 -4.46 16.65
N LYS A 464 -34.01 -3.14 16.69
CA LYS A 464 -34.61 -2.19 15.75
C LYS A 464 -33.56 -1.20 15.29
N PHE A 465 -33.44 -1.02 13.98
CA PHE A 465 -32.60 0.00 13.39
C PHE A 465 -33.41 1.28 13.14
N SER A 466 -32.83 2.43 13.48
CA SER A 466 -33.33 3.71 12.98
C SER A 466 -33.05 3.84 11.48
N ASP A 467 -33.82 4.65 10.77
CA ASP A 467 -33.63 4.84 9.33
C ASP A 467 -32.23 5.36 9.02
N ASP A 468 -31.73 6.33 9.76
CA ASP A 468 -30.39 6.90 9.60
C ASP A 468 -29.27 5.85 9.83
N LEU A 469 -29.41 5.02 10.86
CA LEU A 469 -28.44 3.95 11.12
C LEU A 469 -28.46 2.88 10.03
N ALA A 470 -29.66 2.53 9.53
CA ALA A 470 -29.82 1.58 8.43
C ALA A 470 -29.18 2.12 7.13
N GLU A 471 -29.36 3.40 6.81
CA GLU A 471 -28.72 4.02 5.64
C GLU A 471 -27.20 4.00 5.73
N ARG A 472 -26.62 4.29 6.91
CA ARG A 472 -25.17 4.21 7.14
C ARG A 472 -24.66 2.76 7.06
N TYR A 473 -25.40 1.82 7.59
CA TYR A 473 -25.09 0.39 7.51
C TYR A 473 -25.06 -0.09 6.05
N LEU A 474 -26.05 0.29 5.24
CA LEU A 474 -26.13 -0.04 3.83
C LEU A 474 -24.91 0.47 3.03
N GLN A 475 -24.28 1.58 3.43
CA GLN A 475 -23.06 2.04 2.76
C GLN A 475 -21.91 1.02 2.87
N VAL A 476 -21.78 0.34 4.02
CA VAL A 476 -20.77 -0.71 4.20
C VAL A 476 -21.15 -1.99 3.47
N ILE A 477 -22.45 -2.29 3.38
CA ILE A 477 -22.96 -3.41 2.58
C ILE A 477 -22.63 -3.22 1.10
N PHE A 478 -22.72 -1.99 0.56
CA PHE A 478 -22.33 -1.69 -0.82
C PHE A 478 -20.83 -1.91 -1.07
N ASP A 479 -19.99 -1.61 -0.08
CA ASP A 479 -18.56 -1.89 -0.16
C ASP A 479 -18.29 -3.42 -0.20
N LEU A 480 -19.06 -4.23 0.55
CA LEU A 480 -19.00 -5.69 0.49
C LEU A 480 -19.48 -6.25 -0.86
N GLN A 481 -20.55 -5.69 -1.44
CA GLN A 481 -21.00 -6.06 -2.80
C GLN A 481 -19.93 -5.75 -3.84
N ALA A 482 -19.29 -4.57 -3.76
CA ALA A 482 -18.20 -4.18 -4.65
C ALA A 482 -16.98 -5.11 -4.50
N ALA A 483 -16.78 -5.68 -3.31
CA ALA A 483 -15.76 -6.70 -3.03
C ALA A 483 -16.21 -8.13 -3.39
N HIS A 484 -17.34 -8.31 -4.09
CA HIS A 484 -17.93 -9.59 -4.52
C HIS A 484 -18.29 -10.55 -3.36
N ARG A 485 -18.55 -10.03 -2.16
CA ARG A 485 -18.98 -10.80 -0.98
C ARG A 485 -20.50 -10.97 -0.93
N HIS A 486 -21.11 -11.38 -2.05
CA HIS A 486 -22.56 -11.39 -2.23
C HIS A 486 -23.30 -12.33 -1.28
N ALA A 487 -22.74 -13.49 -0.92
CA ALA A 487 -23.37 -14.41 0.04
C ALA A 487 -23.51 -13.77 1.43
N ASP A 488 -22.42 -13.14 1.91
CA ASP A 488 -22.41 -12.46 3.21
C ASP A 488 -23.39 -11.28 3.24
N VAL A 489 -23.50 -10.55 2.13
CA VAL A 489 -24.45 -9.44 1.97
C VAL A 489 -25.89 -9.93 2.10
N ILE A 490 -26.24 -11.07 1.46
CA ILE A 490 -27.59 -11.66 1.55
C ILE A 490 -27.93 -11.98 3.01
N ASP A 491 -27.01 -12.59 3.75
CA ASP A 491 -27.22 -12.97 5.13
C ASP A 491 -27.41 -11.73 6.03
N LEU A 492 -26.55 -10.74 5.92
CA LEU A 492 -26.63 -9.48 6.69
C LEU A 492 -27.91 -8.70 6.39
N LEU A 493 -28.25 -8.54 5.12
CA LEU A 493 -29.47 -7.84 4.69
C LEU A 493 -30.74 -8.59 5.09
N GLY A 494 -30.71 -9.93 5.08
CA GLY A 494 -31.82 -10.75 5.55
C GLY A 494 -32.13 -10.56 7.05
N VAL A 495 -31.11 -10.24 7.86
CA VAL A 495 -31.31 -9.86 9.28
C VAL A 495 -31.82 -8.42 9.37
N LEU A 496 -31.13 -7.47 8.71
CA LEU A 496 -31.48 -6.05 8.74
C LEU A 496 -32.93 -5.78 8.33
N GLN A 497 -33.42 -6.51 7.30
CA GLN A 497 -34.78 -6.39 6.81
C GLN A 497 -35.84 -6.57 7.90
N ARG A 498 -35.61 -7.48 8.86
CA ARG A 498 -36.53 -7.74 9.97
C ARG A 498 -36.47 -6.66 11.08
N GLN A 499 -35.42 -5.83 11.05
CA GLN A 499 -35.15 -4.80 12.07
C GLN A 499 -35.52 -3.39 11.61
N VAL A 500 -35.82 -3.21 10.31
CA VAL A 500 -36.22 -1.94 9.70
C VAL A 500 -37.74 -1.94 9.50
N SER A 501 -38.40 -0.85 9.90
CA SER A 501 -39.86 -0.66 9.73
C SER A 501 -40.22 0.25 8.55
N ASN A 502 -39.29 1.06 8.04
CA ASN A 502 -39.53 2.00 6.96
C ASN A 502 -39.72 1.28 5.63
N THR A 503 -40.89 1.46 4.99
CA THR A 503 -41.26 0.86 3.70
C THR A 503 -40.25 1.13 2.61
N ARG A 504 -39.71 2.34 2.50
CA ARG A 504 -38.68 2.70 1.50
C ARG A 504 -37.44 1.84 1.70
N LEU A 505 -36.93 1.75 2.92
CA LEU A 505 -35.73 0.95 3.24
C LEU A 505 -35.99 -0.54 3.05
N GLN A 506 -37.15 -1.06 3.38
CA GLN A 506 -37.48 -2.47 3.14
C GLN A 506 -37.47 -2.78 1.63
N ARG A 507 -38.02 -1.89 0.80
CA ARG A 507 -37.98 -2.02 -0.66
C ARG A 507 -36.54 -2.01 -1.18
N GLU A 508 -35.71 -1.11 -0.65
CA GLU A 508 -34.30 -0.99 -0.99
C GLU A 508 -33.53 -2.27 -0.60
N ILE A 509 -33.75 -2.81 0.58
CA ILE A 509 -33.12 -4.06 1.04
C ILE A 509 -33.48 -5.23 0.11
N TYR A 510 -34.76 -5.40 -0.26
CA TYR A 510 -35.16 -6.43 -1.23
C TYR A 510 -34.40 -6.30 -2.53
N TYR A 511 -34.24 -5.08 -3.04
CA TYR A 511 -33.51 -4.80 -4.27
C TYR A 511 -32.04 -5.24 -4.17
N TRP A 512 -31.34 -4.86 -3.09
CA TRP A 512 -29.91 -5.18 -2.93
C TRP A 512 -29.65 -6.67 -2.64
N ILE A 513 -30.59 -7.37 -2.00
CA ILE A 513 -30.54 -8.83 -1.91
C ILE A 513 -30.69 -9.44 -3.31
N ALA A 514 -31.61 -8.92 -4.13
CA ALA A 514 -31.81 -9.38 -5.49
C ALA A 514 -30.58 -9.18 -6.37
N GLU A 515 -29.91 -8.02 -6.26
CA GLU A 515 -28.63 -7.75 -6.93
C GLU A 515 -27.58 -8.79 -6.58
N SER A 516 -27.42 -9.09 -5.29
CA SER A 516 -26.44 -10.07 -4.81
C SER A 516 -26.77 -11.50 -5.29
N ARG A 517 -28.05 -11.91 -5.26
CA ARG A 517 -28.48 -13.21 -5.82
C ARG A 517 -28.26 -13.28 -7.32
N SER A 518 -28.56 -12.20 -8.05
CA SER A 518 -28.31 -12.12 -9.49
C SER A 518 -26.82 -12.27 -9.82
N ALA A 519 -25.93 -11.67 -9.00
CA ALA A 519 -24.49 -11.80 -9.14
C ALA A 519 -24.00 -13.24 -8.89
N LEU A 520 -24.66 -13.99 -8.01
CA LEU A 520 -24.39 -15.42 -7.75
C LEU A 520 -25.02 -16.36 -8.82
N GLY A 521 -25.77 -15.84 -9.79
CA GLY A 521 -26.45 -16.63 -10.81
C GLY A 521 -27.80 -17.21 -10.37
N GLU A 522 -28.29 -16.86 -9.19
CA GLU A 522 -29.58 -17.28 -8.61
C GLU A 522 -30.72 -16.42 -9.19
N TYR A 523 -30.90 -16.51 -10.51
CA TYR A 523 -31.73 -15.57 -11.27
C TYR A 523 -33.23 -15.64 -10.95
N ARG A 524 -33.78 -16.80 -10.58
CA ARG A 524 -35.20 -16.95 -10.22
C ARG A 524 -35.51 -16.22 -8.93
N GLU A 525 -34.73 -16.48 -7.90
CA GLU A 525 -34.85 -15.87 -6.58
C GLU A 525 -34.60 -14.36 -6.67
N ALA A 526 -33.63 -13.94 -7.48
CA ALA A 526 -33.35 -12.51 -7.72
C ALA A 526 -34.56 -11.81 -8.37
N ALA A 527 -35.18 -12.43 -9.39
CA ALA A 527 -36.35 -11.86 -10.07
C ALA A 527 -37.54 -11.70 -9.11
N GLU A 528 -37.79 -12.69 -8.24
CA GLU A 528 -38.84 -12.62 -7.23
C GLU A 528 -38.62 -11.45 -6.29
N LEU A 529 -37.40 -11.27 -5.78
CA LEU A 529 -37.05 -10.19 -4.86
C LEU A 529 -37.12 -8.81 -5.50
N TYR A 530 -36.71 -8.67 -6.78
CA TYR A 530 -36.93 -7.44 -7.51
C TYR A 530 -38.40 -7.10 -7.68
N LEU A 531 -39.26 -8.09 -8.02
CA LEU A 531 -40.70 -7.89 -8.08
C LEU A 531 -41.28 -7.51 -6.73
N ARG A 532 -40.80 -8.15 -5.66
CA ARG A 532 -41.20 -7.79 -4.31
C ARG A 532 -40.79 -6.37 -3.94
N SER A 533 -39.56 -5.94 -4.26
CA SER A 533 -39.13 -4.55 -4.11
C SER A 533 -40.04 -3.58 -4.88
N ALA A 534 -40.46 -3.96 -6.08
CA ALA A 534 -41.30 -3.13 -6.95
C ALA A 534 -42.75 -2.98 -6.46
N THR A 535 -43.28 -3.98 -5.72
CA THR A 535 -44.71 -4.07 -5.39
C THR A 535 -45.01 -3.97 -3.89
N PHE A 536 -43.98 -3.93 -3.05
CA PHE A 536 -44.14 -3.89 -1.60
C PHE A 536 -44.98 -2.69 -1.17
N GLU A 537 -46.05 -2.95 -0.39
CA GLU A 537 -47.06 -1.97 0.03
C GLU A 537 -47.75 -1.19 -1.12
N ASN A 538 -47.85 -1.83 -2.28
CA ASN A 538 -48.64 -1.33 -3.43
C ASN A 538 -48.32 0.13 -3.83
N PRO A 539 -47.09 0.47 -4.20
CA PRO A 539 -46.73 1.81 -4.65
C PRO A 539 -47.45 2.14 -5.98
N THR A 540 -47.60 3.40 -6.30
CA THR A 540 -48.22 3.86 -7.55
C THR A 540 -47.45 3.33 -8.78
N GLY A 541 -48.10 3.12 -9.90
CA GLY A 541 -47.45 2.63 -11.13
C GLY A 541 -46.40 3.57 -11.71
N GLY A 542 -46.44 4.86 -11.35
CA GLY A 542 -45.43 5.86 -11.71
C GLY A 542 -44.21 5.93 -10.77
N ASP A 543 -44.15 5.10 -9.73
CA ASP A 543 -43.02 5.05 -8.80
C ASP A 543 -41.72 4.67 -9.51
N MET A 544 -40.75 5.57 -9.55
CA MET A 544 -39.50 5.40 -10.28
C MET A 544 -38.67 4.21 -9.75
N TRP A 545 -38.65 4.00 -8.43
CA TRP A 545 -37.96 2.86 -7.81
C TRP A 545 -38.58 1.55 -8.27
N GLY A 546 -39.92 1.44 -8.21
CA GLY A 546 -40.64 0.26 -8.67
C GLY A 546 -40.48 -0.01 -10.17
N GLN A 547 -40.34 1.03 -11.00
CA GLN A 547 -40.03 0.86 -12.43
C GLN A 547 -38.64 0.28 -12.62
N THR A 548 -37.63 0.76 -11.92
CA THR A 548 -36.27 0.24 -11.96
C THR A 548 -36.22 -1.22 -11.51
N ALA A 549 -36.86 -1.53 -10.38
CA ALA A 549 -36.90 -2.90 -9.86
C ALA A 549 -37.64 -3.87 -10.82
N ARG A 550 -38.77 -3.46 -11.46
CA ARG A 550 -39.45 -4.26 -12.50
C ARG A 550 -38.57 -4.49 -13.74
N TYR A 551 -37.78 -3.49 -14.13
CA TYR A 551 -36.85 -3.63 -15.23
C TYR A 551 -35.83 -4.72 -14.96
N HIS A 552 -35.16 -4.68 -13.81
CA HIS A 552 -34.17 -5.70 -13.41
C HIS A 552 -34.81 -7.06 -13.16
N ALA A 553 -36.06 -7.11 -12.67
CA ALA A 553 -36.81 -8.35 -12.58
C ALA A 553 -37.00 -9.01 -13.97
N ALA A 554 -37.41 -8.21 -14.96
CA ALA A 554 -37.61 -8.73 -16.31
C ALA A 554 -36.31 -9.19 -16.97
N GLU A 555 -35.21 -8.43 -16.82
CA GLU A 555 -33.88 -8.87 -17.28
C GLU A 555 -33.47 -10.21 -16.65
N THR A 556 -33.65 -10.30 -15.32
CA THR A 556 -33.26 -11.49 -14.56
C THR A 556 -34.12 -12.70 -14.86
N LEU A 557 -35.45 -12.52 -15.10
CA LEU A 557 -36.34 -13.57 -15.63
C LEU A 557 -35.84 -14.07 -16.98
N GLY A 558 -35.40 -13.15 -17.87
CA GLY A 558 -34.80 -13.52 -19.14
C GLY A 558 -33.55 -14.38 -18.99
N LYS A 559 -32.66 -14.02 -18.05
CA LYS A 559 -31.46 -14.82 -17.71
C LYS A 559 -31.81 -16.18 -17.11
N ALA A 560 -32.92 -16.26 -16.37
CA ALA A 560 -33.46 -17.51 -15.84
C ALA A 560 -34.13 -18.43 -16.88
N GLY A 561 -34.22 -17.98 -18.14
CA GLY A 561 -34.93 -18.69 -19.20
C GLY A 561 -36.45 -18.53 -19.19
N LEU A 562 -37.00 -17.70 -18.30
CA LEU A 562 -38.44 -17.41 -18.16
C LEU A 562 -38.85 -16.26 -19.10
N THR A 563 -38.67 -16.47 -20.41
CA THR A 563 -38.77 -15.41 -21.43
C THR A 563 -40.18 -14.85 -21.56
N GLN A 564 -41.23 -15.68 -21.37
CA GLN A 564 -42.62 -15.20 -21.40
C GLN A 564 -42.92 -14.26 -20.25
N ASP A 565 -42.52 -14.63 -19.03
CA ASP A 565 -42.72 -13.79 -17.83
C ASP A 565 -41.94 -12.49 -17.93
N ALA A 566 -40.67 -12.56 -18.39
CA ALA A 566 -39.86 -11.38 -18.68
C ALA A 566 -40.58 -10.41 -19.64
N ARG A 567 -41.17 -10.93 -20.72
CA ARG A 567 -41.91 -10.13 -21.69
C ARG A 567 -43.15 -9.48 -21.10
N LEU A 568 -43.90 -10.21 -20.29
CA LEU A 568 -45.09 -9.67 -19.60
C LEU A 568 -44.74 -8.54 -18.66
N VAL A 569 -43.65 -8.70 -17.90
CA VAL A 569 -43.16 -7.63 -16.98
C VAL A 569 -42.68 -6.41 -17.76
N PHE A 570 -41.94 -6.57 -18.86
CA PHE A 570 -41.53 -5.44 -19.70
C PHE A 570 -42.73 -4.76 -20.37
N GLN A 571 -43.72 -5.50 -20.84
CA GLN A 571 -44.95 -4.94 -21.43
C GLN A 571 -45.77 -4.14 -20.39
N ALA A 572 -45.86 -4.66 -19.15
CA ALA A 572 -46.49 -3.93 -18.06
C ALA A 572 -45.73 -2.63 -17.72
N LEU A 573 -44.39 -2.68 -17.72
CA LEU A 573 -43.56 -1.52 -17.50
C LEU A 573 -43.72 -0.44 -18.57
N LEU A 574 -43.81 -0.81 -19.85
CA LEU A 574 -44.05 0.12 -20.95
C LEU A 574 -45.34 0.94 -20.80
N LYS A 575 -46.39 0.39 -20.17
CA LYS A 575 -47.66 1.11 -19.94
C LYS A 575 -47.51 2.29 -18.98
N HIS A 576 -46.51 2.23 -18.09
CA HIS A 576 -46.27 3.24 -17.04
C HIS A 576 -45.03 4.09 -17.32
N THR A 577 -44.26 3.83 -18.39
CA THR A 577 -43.06 4.58 -18.75
C THR A 577 -43.40 5.69 -19.74
N ALA A 578 -43.27 6.95 -19.32
CA ALA A 578 -43.56 8.11 -20.17
C ALA A 578 -42.35 8.56 -21.01
N ASP A 579 -41.12 8.36 -20.49
CA ASP A 579 -39.89 8.79 -21.17
C ASP A 579 -39.58 7.97 -22.41
N ALA A 580 -39.43 8.64 -23.56
CA ALA A 580 -39.22 7.99 -24.85
C ALA A 580 -37.90 7.19 -24.92
N LYS A 581 -36.84 7.62 -24.23
CA LYS A 581 -35.56 6.91 -24.22
C LYS A 581 -35.65 5.63 -23.40
N GLN A 582 -36.29 5.69 -22.24
CA GLN A 582 -36.54 4.51 -21.42
C GLN A 582 -37.44 3.50 -22.15
N ARG A 583 -38.49 3.97 -22.84
CA ARG A 583 -39.33 3.11 -23.69
C ARG A 583 -38.51 2.36 -24.74
N ALA A 584 -37.65 3.08 -25.46
CA ALA A 584 -36.81 2.47 -26.51
C ALA A 584 -35.86 1.40 -25.93
N VAL A 585 -35.34 1.58 -24.72
CA VAL A 585 -34.50 0.58 -24.02
C VAL A 585 -35.34 -0.67 -23.72
N ILE A 586 -36.53 -0.52 -23.15
CA ILE A 586 -37.42 -1.63 -22.79
C ILE A 586 -37.83 -2.39 -24.07
N GLU A 587 -38.20 -1.69 -25.15
CA GLU A 587 -38.56 -2.31 -26.45
C GLU A 587 -37.40 -3.11 -27.03
N ARG A 588 -36.18 -2.63 -26.94
CA ARG A 588 -34.97 -3.36 -27.34
C ARG A 588 -34.78 -4.63 -26.50
N SER A 589 -34.97 -4.55 -25.17
CA SER A 589 -34.88 -5.73 -24.29
C SER A 589 -35.92 -6.79 -24.65
N ILE A 590 -37.14 -6.40 -24.99
CA ILE A 590 -38.19 -7.31 -25.49
C ILE A 590 -37.75 -7.99 -26.79
N GLN A 591 -37.16 -7.24 -27.73
CA GLN A 591 -36.64 -7.79 -28.98
C GLN A 591 -35.50 -8.80 -28.76
N GLN A 592 -34.62 -8.53 -27.80
CA GLN A 592 -33.55 -9.45 -27.44
C GLN A 592 -34.08 -10.77 -26.87
N LEU A 593 -35.10 -10.75 -26.03
CA LEU A 593 -35.77 -11.96 -25.54
C LEU A 593 -36.32 -12.83 -26.67
N TRP A 594 -36.89 -12.22 -27.69
CA TRP A 594 -37.41 -12.96 -28.86
C TRP A 594 -36.30 -13.66 -29.67
N LEU A 595 -35.09 -13.03 -29.76
CA LEU A 595 -33.93 -13.65 -30.40
C LEU A 595 -33.39 -14.85 -29.61
N ILE A 596 -33.45 -14.80 -28.28
CA ILE A 596 -33.05 -15.92 -27.39
C ILE A 596 -34.02 -17.10 -27.58
N GLU A 597 -35.33 -16.85 -27.61
CA GLU A 597 -36.37 -17.86 -27.81
C GLU A 597 -36.22 -18.61 -29.15
N LYS A 598 -35.91 -17.86 -30.23
CA LYS A 598 -35.65 -18.48 -31.54
C LYS A 598 -34.42 -19.39 -31.57
N LYS A 599 -33.36 -19.04 -30.83
CA LYS A 599 -32.15 -19.89 -30.75
C LYS A 599 -32.38 -21.18 -29.98
N THR A 600 -33.27 -21.20 -29.02
CA THR A 600 -33.60 -22.39 -28.21
C THR A 600 -34.64 -23.30 -28.87
N THR A 601 -35.38 -22.81 -29.87
CA THR A 601 -36.42 -23.55 -30.60
C THR A 601 -35.96 -24.07 -31.99
N THR A 602 -34.72 -23.78 -32.39
CA THR A 602 -34.15 -24.37 -33.62
C THR A 602 -33.36 -25.63 -33.23
N PRO A 603 -33.78 -26.85 -33.64
CA PRO A 603 -33.15 -28.11 -33.26
C PRO A 603 -31.73 -28.25 -33.83
#